data_382aebc8940aa9241c5bececcf159a09
#
_entry.id   382aebc8940aa9241c5bececcf159a09
#
_cell.length_a   1.000
_cell.length_b   1.000
_cell.length_c   1.000
_cell.angle_alpha   90.00
_cell.angle_beta   90.00
_cell.angle_gamma   90.00
#
_symmetry.space_group_name_H-M   'P 1'
#
loop_
_entity.id
_entity.type
_entity.pdbx_description
1 polymer ?
#
loop_
_entity_poly.entity_id
_entity_poly.type
_entity_poly.pdbx_seq_one_letter_code
_entity_poly.pdbx_strand_id
1 'polypeptide(L)'
;RPAARWSSGICLKIKGVSADIADIVAARMTSTVQRVGAPIAARKCETNLLVAFVSDGQELAALVNERQPGSMTDIQGPERRELLEGDAPIRWWYTIAYGSGDGDALSSTPSPITGGNGEAGASILPDGVPTGGSYAPSLIRSQAIRLISAATVIIDVNRAEGITLNAAADYAAFVGLAEIRRNSPSSVRSIINLFQAEYGSDSLTDWDFRFLTELYSLPLNRLGRLQRGYLVKALVDDDDIGEGE
;
A
#
# COMPACT_ATOMS: atom_id res chain seq x y z
N ARG A 1 -12.59 4.92 -3.51
CA ARG A 1 -12.57 4.09 -2.28
C ARG A 1 -11.72 4.79 -1.20
N PRO A 2 -11.86 4.44 0.10
CA PRO A 2 -10.98 4.96 1.15
C PRO A 2 -9.52 4.57 0.91
N ALA A 3 -8.58 5.38 1.39
CA ALA A 3 -7.15 5.06 1.38
C ALA A 3 -6.87 3.88 2.32
N ALA A 4 -5.93 3.01 1.93
CA ALA A 4 -5.43 1.96 2.80
C ALA A 4 -4.03 2.34 3.30
N ARG A 5 -3.76 2.06 4.58
CA ARG A 5 -2.46 2.20 5.22
C ARG A 5 -2.27 1.15 6.31
N TRP A 6 -1.07 1.03 6.80
CA TRP A 6 -0.80 0.18 7.95
C TRP A 6 -1.42 0.77 9.23
N SER A 7 -2.02 -0.09 10.02
CA SER A 7 -2.48 0.22 11.39
C SER A 7 -1.79 -0.67 12.43
N SER A 8 -1.28 -1.83 12.00
CA SER A 8 -0.44 -2.73 12.80
C SER A 8 1.04 -2.47 12.51
N GLY A 9 1.91 -2.89 13.44
CA GLY A 9 3.35 -2.72 13.29
C GLY A 9 3.92 -3.38 12.02
N ILE A 10 4.70 -2.63 11.27
CA ILE A 10 5.38 -3.10 10.06
C ILE A 10 6.59 -3.94 10.46
N CYS A 11 6.62 -5.19 10.01
CA CYS A 11 7.71 -6.13 10.17
C CYS A 11 8.40 -6.36 8.82
N LEU A 12 9.46 -5.60 8.58
CA LEU A 12 10.18 -5.59 7.32
C LEU A 12 11.13 -6.79 7.20
N LYS A 13 11.18 -7.40 6.01
CA LYS A 13 12.15 -8.43 5.63
C LYS A 13 12.71 -8.15 4.24
N ILE A 14 14.04 -8.12 4.14
CA ILE A 14 14.75 -8.01 2.87
C ILE A 14 15.29 -9.38 2.48
N LYS A 15 15.18 -9.75 1.20
CA LYS A 15 15.62 -11.03 0.65
C LYS A 15 16.35 -10.84 -0.69
N GLY A 16 17.18 -11.81 -1.07
CA GLY A 16 17.84 -11.86 -2.38
C GLY A 16 19.15 -11.07 -2.49
N VAL A 17 19.63 -10.49 -1.38
CA VAL A 17 20.91 -9.78 -1.28
C VAL A 17 21.72 -10.26 -0.08
N SER A 18 23.01 -9.86 -0.01
CA SER A 18 23.85 -10.12 1.17
C SER A 18 23.29 -9.45 2.43
N ALA A 19 23.70 -9.95 3.59
CA ALA A 19 23.24 -9.40 4.88
C ALA A 19 23.54 -7.90 5.01
N ASP A 20 24.73 -7.46 4.62
CA ASP A 20 25.15 -6.06 4.69
C ASP A 20 24.26 -5.16 3.82
N ILE A 21 23.92 -5.60 2.60
CA ILE A 21 23.02 -4.87 1.71
C ILE A 21 21.59 -4.86 2.28
N ALA A 22 21.15 -6.00 2.81
CA ALA A 22 19.84 -6.10 3.45
C ALA A 22 19.71 -5.14 4.64
N ASP A 23 20.74 -5.00 5.45
CA ASP A 23 20.79 -4.10 6.60
C ASP A 23 20.75 -2.63 6.17
N ILE A 24 21.48 -2.26 5.11
CA ILE A 24 21.44 -0.88 4.54
C ILE A 24 20.02 -0.54 4.07
N VAL A 25 19.40 -1.42 3.28
CA VAL A 25 18.03 -1.22 2.77
C VAL A 25 17.03 -1.14 3.93
N ALA A 26 17.14 -2.07 4.88
CA ALA A 26 16.25 -2.12 6.05
C ALA A 26 16.38 -0.86 6.92
N ALA A 27 17.59 -0.38 7.17
CA ALA A 27 17.83 0.84 7.93
C ALA A 27 17.21 2.06 7.26
N ARG A 28 17.40 2.19 5.93
CA ARG A 28 16.82 3.30 5.15
C ARG A 28 15.30 3.29 5.16
N MET A 29 14.69 2.14 4.88
CA MET A 29 13.23 1.98 4.92
C MET A 29 12.68 2.23 6.33
N THR A 30 13.34 1.72 7.37
CA THR A 30 12.93 1.94 8.77
C THR A 30 12.98 3.42 9.14
N SER A 31 13.99 4.15 8.69
CA SER A 31 14.08 5.60 8.87
C SER A 31 12.89 6.33 8.24
N THR A 32 12.50 5.92 7.03
CA THR A 32 11.30 6.46 6.35
C THR A 32 10.02 6.16 7.13
N VAL A 33 9.84 4.91 7.59
CA VAL A 33 8.69 4.49 8.41
C VAL A 33 8.56 5.36 9.65
N GLN A 34 9.69 5.60 10.36
CA GLN A 34 9.73 6.46 11.55
C GLN A 34 9.40 7.92 11.23
N ARG A 35 10.00 8.46 10.16
CA ARG A 35 9.82 9.86 9.76
C ARG A 35 8.37 10.19 9.44
N VAL A 36 7.63 9.27 8.79
CA VAL A 36 6.23 9.48 8.40
C VAL A 36 5.22 9.07 9.48
N GLY A 37 5.68 8.61 10.64
CA GLY A 37 4.80 8.21 11.75
C GLY A 37 4.06 6.91 11.51
N ALA A 38 4.55 6.03 10.60
CA ALA A 38 3.96 4.72 10.39
C ALA A 38 4.32 3.76 11.55
N PRO A 39 3.45 2.78 11.89
CA PRO A 39 3.69 1.88 13.01
C PRO A 39 4.81 0.89 12.71
N ILE A 40 5.75 0.72 13.64
CA ILE A 40 6.84 -0.26 13.54
C ILE A 40 6.56 -1.40 14.52
N ALA A 41 6.76 -2.64 14.06
CA ALA A 41 6.64 -3.82 14.90
C ALA A 41 7.82 -3.96 15.88
N ALA A 42 7.58 -4.69 16.98
CA ALA A 42 8.63 -5.08 17.91
C ALA A 42 9.65 -6.02 17.24
N ARG A 43 10.86 -6.15 17.83
CA ARG A 43 11.99 -6.91 17.26
C ARG A 43 11.70 -8.37 16.89
N LYS A 44 10.75 -9.03 17.57
CA LYS A 44 10.31 -10.40 17.24
C LYS A 44 8.90 -10.30 16.66
N CYS A 45 8.83 -10.17 15.34
CA CYS A 45 7.58 -9.99 14.63
C CYS A 45 7.50 -10.96 13.45
N GLU A 46 6.30 -11.20 12.99
CA GLU A 46 6.00 -11.94 11.76
C GLU A 46 6.09 -11.01 10.56
N THR A 47 6.82 -11.41 9.53
CA THR A 47 7.05 -10.58 8.33
C THR A 47 5.73 -10.25 7.65
N ASN A 48 5.45 -8.98 7.49
CA ASN A 48 4.30 -8.49 6.74
C ASN A 48 4.65 -7.50 5.62
N LEU A 49 5.88 -6.96 5.59
CA LEU A 49 6.42 -6.21 4.46
C LEU A 49 7.68 -6.92 3.95
N LEU A 50 7.56 -7.55 2.77
CA LEU A 50 8.66 -8.24 2.11
C LEU A 50 9.21 -7.41 0.95
N VAL A 51 10.53 -7.22 0.91
CA VAL A 51 11.23 -6.68 -0.25
C VAL A 51 12.20 -7.76 -0.76
N ALA A 52 12.04 -8.15 -2.02
CA ALA A 52 12.86 -9.19 -2.65
C ALA A 52 13.61 -8.64 -3.85
N PHE A 53 14.94 -8.79 -3.85
CA PHE A 53 15.80 -8.51 -4.98
C PHE A 53 16.02 -9.81 -5.76
N VAL A 54 15.70 -9.83 -7.04
CA VAL A 54 15.77 -11.03 -7.87
C VAL A 54 16.25 -10.70 -9.29
N SER A 55 16.77 -11.69 -9.99
CA SER A 55 17.20 -11.53 -11.38
C SER A 55 16.05 -11.54 -12.38
N ASP A 56 14.90 -12.12 -12.01
CA ASP A 56 13.67 -12.14 -12.80
C ASP A 56 12.46 -11.92 -11.88
N GLY A 57 12.01 -10.68 -11.85
CA GLY A 57 10.86 -10.28 -11.03
C GLY A 57 9.53 -10.78 -11.58
N GLN A 58 9.44 -11.02 -12.88
CA GLN A 58 8.25 -11.54 -13.54
C GLN A 58 8.04 -13.02 -13.19
N GLU A 59 9.10 -13.81 -13.30
CA GLU A 59 9.06 -15.23 -12.91
C GLU A 59 8.66 -15.40 -11.44
N LEU A 60 9.27 -14.60 -10.54
CA LEU A 60 8.91 -14.67 -9.12
C LEU A 60 7.45 -14.27 -8.87
N ALA A 61 6.95 -13.22 -9.52
CA ALA A 61 5.55 -12.80 -9.36
C ALA A 61 4.58 -13.89 -9.86
N ALA A 62 4.87 -14.53 -10.99
CA ALA A 62 4.10 -15.64 -11.51
C ALA A 62 4.10 -16.84 -10.55
N LEU A 63 5.27 -17.20 -10.00
CA LEU A 63 5.42 -18.30 -9.04
C LEU A 63 4.63 -18.03 -7.73
N VAL A 64 4.67 -16.80 -7.22
CA VAL A 64 3.87 -16.42 -6.04
C VAL A 64 2.38 -16.51 -6.35
N ASN A 65 1.97 -16.03 -7.52
CA ASN A 65 0.57 -16.11 -7.96
C ASN A 65 0.06 -17.56 -8.06
N GLU A 66 0.91 -18.48 -8.52
CA GLU A 66 0.57 -19.91 -8.61
C GLU A 66 0.49 -20.58 -7.22
N ARG A 67 1.50 -20.32 -6.36
CA ARG A 67 1.61 -21.01 -5.06
C ARG A 67 0.78 -20.38 -3.95
N GLN A 68 0.53 -19.08 -4.04
CA GLN A 68 -0.20 -18.30 -3.04
C GLN A 68 -1.21 -17.34 -3.70
N PRO A 69 -2.20 -17.85 -4.45
CA PRO A 69 -3.14 -17.01 -5.18
C PRO A 69 -3.92 -16.06 -4.26
N GLY A 70 -4.09 -16.43 -2.99
CA GLY A 70 -4.72 -15.60 -1.96
C GLY A 70 -3.98 -14.30 -1.64
N SER A 71 -2.67 -14.21 -1.92
CA SER A 71 -1.88 -13.00 -1.67
C SER A 71 -2.13 -11.86 -2.67
N MET A 72 -2.75 -12.17 -3.82
CA MET A 72 -2.99 -11.24 -4.93
C MET A 72 -4.47 -11.05 -5.26
N THR A 73 -5.38 -11.37 -4.35
CA THR A 73 -6.85 -11.30 -4.59
C THR A 73 -7.35 -9.88 -4.82
N ASP A 74 -6.69 -8.89 -4.22
CA ASP A 74 -7.06 -7.48 -4.34
C ASP A 74 -6.67 -6.86 -5.69
N ILE A 75 -5.92 -7.58 -6.53
CA ILE A 75 -5.47 -7.13 -7.84
C ILE A 75 -6.22 -7.90 -8.92
N GLN A 76 -6.93 -7.18 -9.79
CA GLN A 76 -7.75 -7.78 -10.83
C GLN A 76 -7.57 -7.09 -12.19
N GLY A 77 -7.99 -7.78 -13.24
CA GLY A 77 -8.05 -7.24 -14.59
C GLY A 77 -6.71 -6.77 -15.13
N PRO A 78 -6.64 -5.54 -15.70
CA PRO A 78 -5.42 -5.02 -16.31
C PRO A 78 -4.25 -4.87 -15.34
N GLU A 79 -4.49 -4.49 -14.09
CA GLU A 79 -3.43 -4.35 -13.08
C GLU A 79 -2.75 -5.69 -12.76
N ARG A 80 -3.54 -6.78 -12.74
CA ARG A 80 -2.98 -8.13 -12.53
C ARG A 80 -2.15 -8.59 -13.71
N ARG A 81 -2.61 -8.31 -14.93
CA ARG A 81 -1.85 -8.63 -16.14
C ARG A 81 -0.52 -7.87 -16.15
N GLU A 82 -0.55 -6.58 -15.89
CA GLU A 82 0.65 -5.76 -15.79
C GLU A 82 1.62 -6.26 -14.72
N LEU A 83 1.12 -6.70 -13.57
CA LEU A 83 1.92 -7.27 -12.51
C LEU A 83 2.65 -8.55 -12.95
N LEU A 84 1.95 -9.44 -13.67
CA LEU A 84 2.44 -10.78 -14.00
C LEU A 84 3.20 -10.82 -15.33
N GLU A 85 2.82 -9.99 -16.30
CA GLU A 85 3.30 -10.06 -17.69
C GLU A 85 4.05 -8.79 -18.14
N GLY A 86 3.89 -7.66 -17.42
CA GLY A 86 4.51 -6.39 -17.75
C GLY A 86 6.03 -6.37 -17.53
N ASP A 87 6.68 -5.35 -18.07
CA ASP A 87 8.16 -5.17 -18.03
C ASP A 87 8.66 -4.28 -16.89
N ALA A 88 7.80 -3.98 -15.90
CA ALA A 88 8.16 -3.08 -14.82
C ALA A 88 9.37 -3.58 -14.01
N PRO A 89 10.38 -2.73 -13.74
CA PRO A 89 11.57 -3.09 -12.98
C PRO A 89 11.24 -3.39 -11.51
N ILE A 90 10.22 -2.73 -10.97
CA ILE A 90 9.74 -2.95 -9.60
C ILE A 90 8.28 -3.32 -9.65
N ARG A 91 7.93 -4.42 -8.99
CA ARG A 91 6.56 -4.94 -8.86
C ARG A 91 6.15 -4.94 -7.41
N TRP A 92 4.89 -4.63 -7.14
CA TRP A 92 4.36 -4.69 -5.77
C TRP A 92 2.89 -5.03 -5.76
N TRP A 93 2.45 -5.57 -4.62
CA TRP A 93 1.04 -5.81 -4.33
C TRP A 93 0.79 -5.80 -2.83
N TYR A 94 -0.48 -5.74 -2.48
CA TYR A 94 -0.94 -5.65 -1.11
C TYR A 94 -1.97 -6.74 -0.82
N THR A 95 -2.02 -7.16 0.43
CA THR A 95 -3.16 -7.85 1.01
C THR A 95 -3.89 -6.84 1.88
N ILE A 96 -5.16 -6.59 1.56
CA ILE A 96 -5.98 -5.61 2.27
C ILE A 96 -6.91 -6.33 3.23
N ALA A 97 -6.83 -5.96 4.50
CA ALA A 97 -7.79 -6.32 5.52
C ALA A 97 -8.84 -5.20 5.66
N TYR A 98 -10.01 -5.59 6.12
CA TYR A 98 -11.08 -4.66 6.43
C TYR A 98 -11.34 -4.65 7.93
N GLY A 99 -11.51 -3.46 8.50
CA GLY A 99 -11.88 -3.25 9.89
C GLY A 99 -13.16 -2.43 9.98
N SER A 100 -13.82 -2.45 11.13
CA SER A 100 -14.93 -1.52 11.41
C SER A 100 -14.40 -0.11 11.65
N GLY A 101 -15.23 0.89 11.39
CA GLY A 101 -14.90 2.29 11.69
C GLY A 101 -14.67 2.55 13.18
N ASP A 102 -15.08 1.64 14.05
CA ASP A 102 -14.93 1.69 15.50
C ASP A 102 -13.74 0.86 16.01
N GLY A 103 -12.97 0.25 15.10
CA GLY A 103 -11.72 -0.45 15.41
C GLY A 103 -11.82 -1.96 15.55
N ASP A 104 -13.01 -2.55 15.48
CA ASP A 104 -13.20 -3.99 15.52
C ASP A 104 -12.80 -4.64 14.17
N ALA A 105 -12.18 -5.81 14.21
CA ALA A 105 -11.93 -6.60 13.02
C ALA A 105 -13.26 -7.05 12.39
N LEU A 106 -13.46 -6.74 11.11
CA LEU A 106 -14.61 -7.27 10.37
C LEU A 106 -14.31 -8.73 10.01
N SER A 107 -15.26 -9.62 10.32
CA SER A 107 -15.19 -11.00 9.88
C SER A 107 -15.23 -11.05 8.34
N SER A 108 -14.28 -11.74 7.73
CA SER A 108 -14.28 -12.04 6.30
C SER A 108 -15.25 -13.18 5.93
N THR A 109 -15.86 -13.82 6.92
CA THR A 109 -16.91 -14.81 6.70
C THR A 109 -18.23 -14.08 6.43
N PRO A 110 -18.90 -14.34 5.30
CA PRO A 110 -20.24 -13.84 5.08
C PRO A 110 -21.13 -14.42 6.20
N SER A 111 -21.57 -13.57 7.13
CA SER A 111 -22.65 -13.96 8.03
C SER A 111 -23.92 -14.07 7.18
N PRO A 112 -24.61 -15.21 7.19
CA PRO A 112 -25.93 -15.27 6.60
C PRO A 112 -26.79 -14.21 7.29
N ILE A 113 -27.27 -13.24 6.53
CA ILE A 113 -28.28 -12.30 7.01
C ILE A 113 -29.54 -13.13 7.23
N THR A 114 -29.73 -13.61 8.44
CA THR A 114 -31.01 -14.14 8.89
C THR A 114 -31.96 -12.96 9.01
N GLY A 115 -32.61 -12.63 7.93
CA GLY A 115 -33.79 -11.78 7.96
C GLY A 115 -34.82 -12.46 8.84
N GLY A 116 -35.42 -11.72 9.75
CA GLY A 116 -36.32 -12.20 10.82
C GLY A 116 -37.62 -12.87 10.35
N ASN A 117 -37.66 -13.61 9.26
CA ASN A 117 -38.79 -14.43 8.82
C ASN A 117 -38.36 -15.70 8.06
N GLY A 118 -37.17 -16.26 8.34
CA GLY A 118 -36.89 -17.66 7.98
C GLY A 118 -36.66 -17.97 6.49
N GLU A 119 -36.65 -17.01 5.61
CA GLU A 119 -36.26 -17.22 4.23
C GLU A 119 -34.80 -16.78 4.03
N ALA A 120 -33.95 -17.71 3.63
CA ALA A 120 -32.58 -17.46 3.21
C ALA A 120 -32.59 -16.59 1.95
N GLY A 121 -32.59 -15.27 2.14
CA GLY A 121 -32.40 -14.31 1.06
C GLY A 121 -30.98 -14.44 0.51
N ALA A 122 -30.86 -14.69 -0.81
CA ALA A 122 -29.58 -14.65 -1.48
C ALA A 122 -28.90 -13.31 -1.19
N SER A 123 -27.64 -13.33 -0.75
CA SER A 123 -26.85 -12.12 -0.55
C SER A 123 -26.77 -11.35 -1.87
N ILE A 124 -27.36 -10.17 -1.92
CA ILE A 124 -27.25 -9.24 -3.07
C ILE A 124 -25.92 -8.48 -3.09
N LEU A 125 -25.05 -8.74 -2.11
CA LEU A 125 -23.71 -8.16 -2.07
C LEU A 125 -22.72 -9.07 -2.81
N PRO A 126 -21.80 -8.49 -3.61
CA PRO A 126 -20.72 -9.26 -4.22
C PRO A 126 -19.92 -10.02 -3.16
N ASP A 127 -19.48 -11.22 -3.50
CA ASP A 127 -18.64 -12.05 -2.64
C ASP A 127 -17.40 -11.25 -2.18
N GLY A 128 -17.13 -11.26 -0.88
CA GLY A 128 -15.98 -10.59 -0.29
C GLY A 128 -16.23 -9.19 0.30
N VAL A 129 -17.47 -8.71 0.33
CA VAL A 129 -17.78 -7.47 1.08
C VAL A 129 -18.00 -7.83 2.56
N PRO A 130 -17.12 -7.32 3.47
CA PRO A 130 -17.28 -7.58 4.89
C PRO A 130 -18.58 -6.95 5.42
N THR A 131 -19.38 -7.74 6.13
CA THR A 131 -20.59 -7.24 6.79
C THR A 131 -20.32 -7.05 8.27
N GLY A 132 -20.48 -5.82 8.76
CA GLY A 132 -20.40 -5.51 10.19
C GLY A 132 -21.80 -5.42 10.80
N GLY A 133 -21.95 -5.89 12.06
CA GLY A 133 -23.23 -6.03 12.74
C GLY A 133 -23.93 -4.74 13.18
N SER A 134 -23.44 -3.55 12.86
CA SER A 134 -24.11 -2.29 13.20
C SER A 134 -24.28 -1.41 11.98
N TYR A 135 -25.50 -1.28 11.52
CA TYR A 135 -25.88 -0.35 10.46
C TYR A 135 -26.21 1.02 11.06
N ALA A 136 -25.27 1.92 11.05
CA ALA A 136 -25.50 3.33 11.34
C ALA A 136 -25.16 4.16 10.08
N PRO A 137 -26.14 4.57 9.26
CA PRO A 137 -25.86 5.39 8.09
C PRO A 137 -25.24 6.72 8.52
N SER A 138 -24.06 7.04 7.99
CA SER A 138 -23.36 8.28 8.28
C SER A 138 -22.90 8.93 6.98
N LEU A 139 -23.12 10.22 6.85
CA LEU A 139 -22.63 11.04 5.73
C LEU A 139 -21.14 11.38 5.84
N ILE A 140 -20.52 11.09 7.00
CA ILE A 140 -19.15 11.52 7.33
C ILE A 140 -18.25 10.32 7.60
N ARG A 141 -18.77 9.26 8.22
CA ARG A 141 -18.01 8.08 8.64
C ARG A 141 -18.16 6.94 7.65
N SER A 142 -17.06 6.24 7.37
CA SER A 142 -17.07 4.96 6.68
C SER A 142 -17.32 3.85 7.69
N GLN A 143 -18.21 2.93 7.36
CA GLN A 143 -18.47 1.74 8.19
C GLN A 143 -17.32 0.74 8.12
N ALA A 144 -16.62 0.70 7.00
CA ALA A 144 -15.46 -0.15 6.78
C ALA A 144 -14.21 0.70 6.52
N ILE A 145 -13.15 0.43 7.24
CA ILE A 145 -11.82 0.96 7.00
C ILE A 145 -11.01 -0.08 6.23
N ARG A 146 -10.06 0.40 5.42
CA ARG A 146 -9.14 -0.45 4.66
C ARG A 146 -7.75 -0.36 5.27
N LEU A 147 -7.15 -1.52 5.52
CA LEU A 147 -5.87 -1.65 6.19
C LEU A 147 -4.93 -2.49 5.32
N ILE A 148 -3.70 -2.05 5.16
CA ILE A 148 -2.66 -2.91 4.60
C ILE A 148 -2.28 -3.92 5.69
N SER A 149 -2.50 -5.21 5.43
CA SER A 149 -2.11 -6.32 6.33
C SER A 149 -0.81 -6.98 5.90
N ALA A 150 -0.55 -7.00 4.58
CA ALA A 150 0.73 -7.42 4.03
C ALA A 150 1.04 -6.64 2.75
N ALA A 151 2.33 -6.46 2.47
CA ALA A 151 2.80 -5.92 1.19
C ALA A 151 4.05 -6.68 0.73
N THR A 152 4.16 -6.89 -0.57
CA THR A 152 5.34 -7.47 -1.20
C THR A 152 5.83 -6.53 -2.29
N VAL A 153 7.13 -6.28 -2.30
CA VAL A 153 7.83 -5.50 -3.32
C VAL A 153 8.91 -6.41 -3.92
N ILE A 154 8.90 -6.57 -5.23
CA ILE A 154 9.93 -7.30 -5.98
C ILE A 154 10.72 -6.30 -6.80
N ILE A 155 12.03 -6.30 -6.64
CA ILE A 155 12.98 -5.49 -7.41
C ILE A 155 13.73 -6.45 -8.34
N ASP A 156 13.49 -6.33 -9.64
CA ASP A 156 14.19 -7.04 -10.69
C ASP A 156 15.51 -6.32 -10.95
N VAL A 157 16.63 -6.89 -10.48
CA VAL A 157 17.93 -6.23 -10.53
C VAL A 157 18.46 -6.05 -11.96
N ASN A 158 18.03 -6.91 -12.89
CA ASN A 158 18.44 -6.80 -14.30
C ASN A 158 17.67 -5.68 -15.00
N ARG A 159 16.38 -5.51 -14.70
CA ARG A 159 15.53 -4.45 -15.28
C ARG A 159 15.70 -3.09 -14.58
N ALA A 160 16.17 -3.11 -13.33
CA ALA A 160 16.47 -1.93 -12.53
C ALA A 160 17.94 -1.49 -12.67
N GLU A 161 18.65 -1.94 -13.69
CA GLU A 161 20.03 -1.54 -13.96
C GLU A 161 20.15 -0.01 -14.06
N GLY A 162 21.18 0.56 -13.42
CA GLY A 162 21.44 1.99 -13.40
C GLY A 162 20.83 2.76 -12.24
N ILE A 163 19.92 2.17 -11.45
CA ILE A 163 19.44 2.81 -10.22
C ILE A 163 20.35 2.52 -9.02
N THR A 164 20.42 3.46 -8.10
CA THR A 164 21.18 3.25 -6.86
C THR A 164 20.41 2.36 -5.89
N LEU A 165 21.13 1.69 -4.98
CA LEU A 165 20.51 0.93 -3.90
C LEU A 165 19.60 1.82 -3.02
N ASN A 166 19.99 3.07 -2.81
CA ASN A 166 19.19 4.04 -2.06
C ASN A 166 17.88 4.38 -2.77
N ALA A 167 17.91 4.59 -4.09
CA ALA A 167 16.71 4.83 -4.88
C ALA A 167 15.77 3.64 -4.86
N ALA A 168 16.31 2.40 -4.98
CA ALA A 168 15.52 1.18 -4.86
C ALA A 168 14.86 1.04 -3.48
N ALA A 169 15.60 1.36 -2.40
CA ALA A 169 15.07 1.33 -1.04
C ALA A 169 13.98 2.39 -0.80
N ASP A 170 14.18 3.61 -1.31
CA ASP A 170 13.21 4.70 -1.20
C ASP A 170 11.93 4.40 -1.98
N TYR A 171 12.08 3.85 -3.21
CA TYR A 171 10.94 3.39 -3.99
C TYR A 171 10.15 2.30 -3.26
N ALA A 172 10.87 1.29 -2.75
CA ALA A 172 10.25 0.20 -1.99
C ALA A 172 9.57 0.70 -0.71
N ALA A 173 10.15 1.70 -0.02
CA ALA A 173 9.53 2.34 1.14
C ALA A 173 8.24 3.06 0.74
N PHE A 174 8.26 3.86 -0.33
CA PHE A 174 7.09 4.61 -0.78
C PHE A 174 5.91 3.69 -1.13
N VAL A 175 6.15 2.70 -2.01
CA VAL A 175 5.09 1.75 -2.40
C VAL A 175 4.76 0.74 -1.30
N GLY A 176 5.67 0.47 -0.36
CA GLY A 176 5.43 -0.42 0.78
C GLY A 176 4.56 0.22 1.87
N LEU A 177 4.57 1.56 1.98
CA LEU A 177 3.87 2.30 3.03
C LEU A 177 2.47 2.79 2.63
N ALA A 178 2.18 2.91 1.36
CA ALA A 178 0.90 3.41 0.85
C ALA A 178 0.37 2.51 -0.26
N GLU A 179 -0.95 2.37 -0.34
CA GLU A 179 -1.59 1.69 -1.47
C GLU A 179 -1.47 2.55 -2.74
N ILE A 180 -0.43 2.31 -3.52
CA ILE A 180 -0.15 3.00 -4.77
C ILE A 180 -0.57 2.12 -5.96
N ARG A 181 -1.30 2.69 -6.90
CA ARG A 181 -1.63 2.01 -8.16
C ARG A 181 -0.47 2.15 -9.14
N ARG A 182 -0.16 1.07 -9.86
CA ARG A 182 0.98 1.01 -10.78
C ARG A 182 0.92 2.05 -11.91
N ASN A 183 -0.23 2.25 -12.49
CA ASN A 183 -0.43 3.12 -13.65
C ASN A 183 -1.02 4.49 -13.25
N SER A 184 -0.60 5.04 -12.12
CA SER A 184 -0.99 6.39 -11.72
C SER A 184 0.01 7.39 -12.27
N PRO A 185 -0.31 8.15 -13.32
CA PRO A 185 0.58 9.21 -13.79
C PRO A 185 0.75 10.23 -12.67
N SER A 186 1.99 10.62 -12.43
CA SER A 186 2.32 11.70 -11.49
C SER A 186 2.93 12.85 -12.26
N SER A 187 2.33 14.03 -12.14
CA SER A 187 2.85 15.28 -12.72
C SER A 187 3.72 16.06 -11.72
N VAL A 188 4.03 15.46 -10.57
CA VAL A 188 4.92 16.04 -9.56
C VAL A 188 6.21 15.22 -9.48
N ARG A 189 7.30 15.89 -9.09
CA ARG A 189 8.57 15.21 -8.86
C ARG A 189 8.44 14.26 -7.66
N SER A 190 8.63 12.97 -7.91
CA SER A 190 8.41 11.91 -6.93
C SER A 190 9.26 10.69 -7.23
N ILE A 191 9.58 9.92 -6.19
CA ILE A 191 10.27 8.64 -6.32
C ILE A 191 9.46 7.62 -7.15
N ILE A 192 8.12 7.73 -7.20
CA ILE A 192 7.30 6.82 -8.02
C ILE A 192 7.59 6.95 -9.51
N ASN A 193 8.12 8.07 -9.93
CA ASN A 193 8.55 8.35 -11.30
C ASN A 193 10.03 8.00 -11.55
N LEU A 194 10.69 7.24 -10.69
CA LEU A 194 12.13 6.90 -10.76
C LEU A 194 12.59 6.48 -12.17
N PHE A 195 11.75 5.76 -12.89
CA PHE A 195 12.06 5.26 -14.23
C PHE A 195 11.53 6.16 -15.36
N GLN A 196 11.04 7.35 -15.05
CA GLN A 196 10.54 8.32 -16.02
C GLN A 196 11.54 9.46 -16.21
N ALA A 197 11.69 9.93 -17.44
CA ALA A 197 12.59 11.06 -17.75
C ALA A 197 12.08 12.38 -17.15
N GLU A 198 10.76 12.54 -17.08
CA GLU A 198 10.10 13.71 -16.54
C GLU A 198 9.54 13.41 -15.12
N TYR A 199 9.73 14.36 -14.22
CA TYR A 199 9.30 14.24 -12.80
C TYR A 199 9.93 13.08 -12.00
N GLY A 200 10.98 12.42 -12.54
CA GLY A 200 11.72 11.38 -11.84
C GLY A 200 12.56 11.93 -10.69
N SER A 201 12.72 11.13 -9.64
CA SER A 201 13.63 11.37 -8.51
C SER A 201 14.33 10.07 -8.14
N ASP A 202 15.59 10.16 -7.74
CA ASP A 202 16.41 9.04 -7.25
C ASP A 202 16.36 8.89 -5.71
N SER A 203 15.49 9.68 -5.08
CA SER A 203 15.25 9.65 -3.64
C SER A 203 13.84 10.14 -3.33
N LEU A 204 13.34 9.83 -2.12
CA LEU A 204 12.10 10.40 -1.64
C LEU A 204 12.19 11.92 -1.61
N THR A 205 11.22 12.57 -2.26
CA THR A 205 11.11 14.03 -2.30
C THR A 205 10.35 14.55 -1.07
N ASP A 206 10.37 15.86 -0.86
CA ASP A 206 9.55 16.48 0.20
C ASP A 206 8.07 16.25 -0.04
N TRP A 207 7.64 16.20 -1.32
CA TRP A 207 6.27 15.84 -1.67
C TRP A 207 5.93 14.39 -1.25
N ASP A 208 6.83 13.43 -1.50
CA ASP A 208 6.64 12.03 -1.10
C ASP A 208 6.51 11.90 0.42
N PHE A 209 7.37 12.56 1.17
CA PHE A 209 7.31 12.57 2.63
C PHE A 209 6.02 13.23 3.14
N ARG A 210 5.62 14.35 2.56
CA ARG A 210 4.37 15.03 2.91
C ARG A 210 3.17 14.14 2.65
N PHE A 211 3.10 13.55 1.46
CA PHE A 211 2.04 12.61 1.10
C PHE A 211 1.91 11.46 2.11
N LEU A 212 3.03 10.80 2.44
CA LEU A 212 3.03 9.70 3.40
C LEU A 212 2.65 10.18 4.82
N THR A 213 3.20 11.29 5.28
CA THR A 213 2.90 11.84 6.62
C THR A 213 1.42 12.16 6.74
N GLU A 214 0.85 12.84 5.74
CA GLU A 214 -0.57 13.15 5.72
C GLU A 214 -1.45 11.89 5.65
N LEU A 215 -1.04 10.88 4.86
CA LEU A 215 -1.72 9.59 4.82
C LEU A 215 -1.79 8.96 6.21
N TYR A 216 -0.69 9.01 6.99
CA TYR A 216 -0.65 8.43 8.34
C TYR A 216 -1.35 9.29 9.40
N SER A 217 -1.55 10.56 9.17
CA SER A 217 -2.34 11.46 10.04
C SER A 217 -3.84 11.37 9.81
N LEU A 218 -4.29 10.87 8.63
CA LEU A 218 -5.71 10.81 8.28
C LEU A 218 -6.52 9.92 9.22
N PRO A 219 -7.72 10.35 9.62
CA PRO A 219 -8.67 9.45 10.30
C PRO A 219 -9.26 8.44 9.30
N LEU A 220 -8.95 7.14 9.48
CA LEU A 220 -9.37 6.07 8.57
C LEU A 220 -10.89 5.86 8.50
N ASN A 221 -11.61 6.26 9.55
CA ASN A 221 -13.06 6.12 9.62
C ASN A 221 -13.83 7.20 8.84
N ARG A 222 -13.18 8.03 8.04
CA ARG A 222 -13.84 8.99 7.16
C ARG A 222 -14.13 8.40 5.78
N LEU A 223 -15.19 8.91 5.14
CA LEU A 223 -15.50 8.51 3.76
C LEU A 223 -14.34 8.83 2.82
N GLY A 224 -14.06 7.96 1.86
CA GLY A 224 -12.92 8.10 0.94
C GLY A 224 -12.88 9.41 0.15
N ARG A 225 -14.05 10.05 -0.13
CA ARG A 225 -14.10 11.39 -0.74
C ARG A 225 -13.54 12.46 0.19
N LEU A 226 -13.80 12.35 1.51
CA LEU A 226 -13.31 13.30 2.51
C LEU A 226 -11.82 13.09 2.74
N GLN A 227 -11.36 11.83 2.82
CA GLN A 227 -9.94 11.51 2.93
C GLN A 227 -9.14 12.10 1.77
N ARG A 228 -9.64 11.95 0.52
CA ARG A 228 -9.01 12.58 -0.65
C ARG A 228 -9.00 14.10 -0.57
N GLY A 229 -10.08 14.70 -0.11
CA GLY A 229 -10.14 16.14 0.08
C GLY A 229 -9.10 16.65 1.08
N TYR A 230 -8.91 15.94 2.19
CA TYR A 230 -7.86 16.27 3.17
C TYR A 230 -6.45 16.13 2.59
N LEU A 231 -6.17 15.02 1.88
CA LEU A 231 -4.86 14.81 1.25
C LEU A 231 -4.56 15.89 0.21
N VAL A 232 -5.52 16.19 -0.68
CA VAL A 232 -5.33 17.22 -1.70
C VAL A 232 -5.08 18.58 -1.05
N LYS A 233 -5.88 18.93 -0.05
CA LYS A 233 -5.71 20.21 0.66
C LYS A 233 -4.32 20.32 1.29
N ALA A 234 -3.88 19.30 2.04
CA ALA A 234 -2.58 19.29 2.69
C ALA A 234 -1.38 19.33 1.71
N LEU A 235 -1.56 18.81 0.49
CA LEU A 235 -0.52 18.82 -0.55
C LEU A 235 -0.46 20.12 -1.35
N VAL A 236 -1.58 20.87 -1.45
CA VAL A 236 -1.69 22.11 -2.24
C VAL A 236 -1.45 23.36 -1.39
N ASP A 237 -1.94 23.40 -0.15
CA ASP A 237 -1.86 24.62 0.71
C ASP A 237 -0.40 25.05 1.02
N ASP A 238 0.60 24.18 0.83
CA ASP A 238 2.02 24.49 1.09
C ASP A 238 2.78 24.93 -0.19
N ASP A 239 2.25 24.65 -1.38
CA ASP A 239 2.90 25.09 -2.62
C ASP A 239 2.71 26.62 -2.83
N ASP A 240 1.66 27.22 -2.21
CA ASP A 240 1.41 28.66 -2.26
C ASP A 240 2.33 29.50 -1.34
N ILE A 241 3.08 28.89 -0.42
CA ILE A 241 3.96 29.62 0.53
C ILE A 241 5.39 29.79 -0.06
N GLY A 242 5.74 29.07 -1.13
CA GLY A 242 7.08 29.06 -1.73
C GLY A 242 7.38 30.09 -2.82
N GLU A 243 6.40 30.87 -3.29
CA GLU A 243 6.60 31.87 -4.36
C GLU A 243 6.65 33.33 -3.87
N GLY A 244 6.97 33.54 -2.60
CA GLY A 244 7.02 34.88 -1.98
C GLY A 244 8.34 35.23 -1.29
N GLU A 245 9.51 35.06 -1.94
CA GLU A 245 10.75 35.77 -1.57
C GLU A 245 11.68 35.96 -2.76
#